data_4899b9de327011d056773baec6bc59bb
#
_entry.id   4899b9de327011d056773baec6bc59bb
#
_cell.length_a   1.000
_cell.length_b   1.000
_cell.length_c   1.000
_cell.angle_alpha   90.00
_cell.angle_beta   90.00
_cell.angle_gamma   90.00
#
_symmetry.space_group_name_H-M   'P 1'
#
loop_
_entity.id
_entity.type
_entity.pdbx_description
1 polymer ?
#
loop_
_entity_poly.entity_id
_entity_poly.type
_entity_poly.pdbx_seq_one_letter_code
_entity_poly.pdbx_strand_id
1 'polypeptide(L)'
;MRPVCIAGVMGGENTEVDDNTTDILIEAAIFDPVSIRYTAAKLDLRSEASIRYGKGLNFEYTDKALRRACYLLEKYANAQVLTDVVKYDKVDKTIKTVEFSAEDINKLLGIKISEDDMKFELGRLDFAYEYQDGKFKVTIPRRRLDIDPYINDIAEEIGRLYGYQNLVSTLPVVPIRKGEYIGDVKYRKQVSKRLRSLGLNEAKTYTLVSPDMAKLFNYENKEKVVLPAFLNWVTIVSL
;
A
#
# COMPACT_ATOMS: atom_id res chain seq x y z
N MET A 1 -7.26 12.36 34.88
CA MET A 1 -6.31 12.23 33.76
C MET A 1 -6.81 13.10 32.63
N ARG A 2 -6.00 14.01 32.10
CA ARG A 2 -6.39 14.92 31.01
C ARG A 2 -5.83 14.39 29.71
N PRO A 3 -6.61 14.26 28.64
CA PRO A 3 -6.10 13.83 27.32
C PRO A 3 -5.15 14.88 26.75
N VAL A 4 -4.08 14.42 26.10
CA VAL A 4 -3.02 15.29 25.53
C VAL A 4 -2.93 15.19 24.01
N CYS A 5 -3.46 14.11 23.42
CA CYS A 5 -3.49 13.92 21.95
C CYS A 5 -4.45 12.81 21.56
N ILE A 6 -4.76 12.73 20.28
CA ILE A 6 -5.30 11.54 19.61
C ILE A 6 -4.10 10.81 19.04
N ALA A 7 -3.67 9.73 19.74
CA ALA A 7 -2.42 9.03 19.49
C ALA A 7 -2.20 8.74 17.99
N GLY A 8 -1.08 9.20 17.45
CA GLY A 8 -0.71 9.03 16.03
C GLY A 8 -1.56 9.76 15.00
N VAL A 9 -2.53 10.59 15.42
CA VAL A 9 -3.41 11.34 14.52
C VAL A 9 -3.23 12.85 14.70
N MET A 10 -3.47 13.38 15.92
CA MET A 10 -3.45 14.83 16.16
C MET A 10 -3.04 15.15 17.59
N GLY A 11 -2.18 16.14 17.76
CA GLY A 11 -1.88 16.71 19.08
C GLY A 11 -3.07 17.40 19.70
N GLY A 12 -3.05 17.57 21.03
CA GLY A 12 -4.07 18.31 21.76
C GLY A 12 -3.72 19.81 21.86
N GLU A 13 -4.71 20.68 21.73
CA GLU A 13 -4.56 22.13 21.90
C GLU A 13 -3.86 22.51 23.23
N ASN A 14 -4.17 21.75 24.27
CA ASN A 14 -3.61 21.98 25.62
C ASN A 14 -2.14 21.57 25.79
N THR A 15 -1.52 21.03 24.77
CA THR A 15 -0.12 20.59 24.74
C THR A 15 0.61 21.11 23.50
N GLU A 16 0.02 22.07 22.80
CA GLU A 16 0.66 22.75 21.68
C GLU A 16 1.86 23.58 22.14
N VAL A 17 2.91 23.61 21.33
CA VAL A 17 4.09 24.44 21.57
C VAL A 17 3.76 25.87 21.18
N ASP A 18 4.01 26.83 22.10
CA ASP A 18 3.80 28.25 21.91
C ASP A 18 5.08 29.06 22.22
N ASP A 19 5.01 30.39 22.08
CA ASP A 19 6.13 31.30 22.32
C ASP A 19 6.64 31.29 23.79
N ASN A 20 5.87 30.78 24.73
CA ASN A 20 6.21 30.68 26.15
C ASN A 20 6.71 29.29 26.56
N THR A 21 6.76 28.33 25.63
CA THR A 21 7.16 26.95 25.90
C THR A 21 8.67 26.87 26.18
N THR A 22 9.02 26.46 27.38
CA THR A 22 10.42 26.29 27.81
C THR A 22 10.82 24.84 27.93
N ASP A 23 9.88 23.96 28.25
CA ASP A 23 10.13 22.53 28.47
C ASP A 23 9.25 21.70 27.53
N ILE A 24 9.86 20.72 26.87
CA ILE A 24 9.15 19.85 25.94
C ILE A 24 9.42 18.37 26.27
N LEU A 25 8.39 17.54 26.04
CA LEU A 25 8.51 16.09 26.08
C LEU A 25 8.37 15.56 24.64
N ILE A 26 9.40 14.89 24.14
CA ILE A 26 9.38 14.32 22.80
C ILE A 26 8.85 12.90 22.88
N GLU A 27 7.73 12.64 22.19
CA GLU A 27 7.23 11.30 21.94
C GLU A 27 7.80 10.77 20.61
N ALA A 28 8.43 9.60 20.66
CA ALA A 28 8.81 8.84 19.47
C ALA A 28 8.16 7.45 19.56
N ALA A 29 7.09 7.25 18.85
CA ALA A 29 6.22 6.09 18.99
C ALA A 29 5.99 5.35 17.67
N ILE A 30 5.46 4.15 17.76
CA ILE A 30 4.87 3.37 16.70
C ILE A 30 3.47 2.96 17.13
N PHE A 31 2.51 3.13 16.26
CA PHE A 31 1.12 2.80 16.50
C PHE A 31 0.67 1.69 15.54
N ASP A 32 -0.38 0.97 15.92
CA ASP A 32 -1.02 0.01 15.04
C ASP A 32 -1.60 0.72 13.82
N PRO A 33 -1.14 0.39 12.58
CA PRO A 33 -1.53 1.12 11.37
C PRO A 33 -3.03 1.05 11.07
N VAL A 34 -3.67 -0.07 11.44
CA VAL A 34 -5.10 -0.29 11.19
C VAL A 34 -5.91 0.64 12.09
N SER A 35 -5.57 0.69 13.38
CA SER A 35 -6.20 1.57 14.35
C SER A 35 -6.10 3.04 13.93
N ILE A 36 -4.91 3.47 13.48
CA ILE A 36 -4.70 4.84 13.00
C ILE A 36 -5.58 5.16 11.78
N ARG A 37 -5.63 4.25 10.78
CA ARG A 37 -6.47 4.47 9.59
C ARG A 37 -7.94 4.61 9.94
N TYR A 38 -8.46 3.73 10.80
CA TYR A 38 -9.86 3.80 11.22
C TYR A 38 -10.16 5.07 12.03
N THR A 39 -9.27 5.44 12.94
CA THR A 39 -9.45 6.65 13.75
C THR A 39 -9.43 7.90 12.90
N ALA A 40 -8.44 8.04 12.01
CA ALA A 40 -8.31 9.17 11.11
C ALA A 40 -9.53 9.29 10.17
N ALA A 41 -9.99 8.16 9.61
CA ALA A 41 -11.18 8.13 8.75
C ALA A 41 -12.45 8.48 9.50
N LYS A 42 -12.63 7.95 10.73
CA LYS A 42 -13.83 8.22 11.55
C LYS A 42 -13.95 9.68 11.96
N LEU A 43 -12.82 10.33 12.19
CA LEU A 43 -12.77 11.74 12.62
C LEU A 43 -12.61 12.71 11.45
N ASP A 44 -12.46 12.21 10.22
CA ASP A 44 -12.10 12.99 9.03
C ASP A 44 -10.84 13.86 9.24
N LEU A 45 -9.87 13.33 10.00
CA LEU A 45 -8.62 13.99 10.34
C LEU A 45 -7.44 13.31 9.62
N ARG A 46 -6.96 13.94 8.57
CA ARG A 46 -5.80 13.47 7.81
C ARG A 46 -4.59 14.36 8.05
N SER A 47 -3.77 13.99 9.03
CA SER A 47 -2.50 14.66 9.35
C SER A 47 -1.31 13.94 8.70
N GLU A 48 -0.16 14.61 8.62
CA GLU A 48 1.11 13.98 8.20
C GLU A 48 1.48 12.79 9.08
N ALA A 49 1.19 12.85 10.38
CA ALA A 49 1.37 11.75 11.30
C ALA A 49 0.48 10.55 10.94
N SER A 50 -0.83 10.76 10.78
CA SER A 50 -1.78 9.69 10.47
C SER A 50 -1.49 9.02 9.11
N ILE A 51 -1.00 9.79 8.12
CA ILE A 51 -0.61 9.25 6.81
C ILE A 51 0.59 8.29 6.96
N ARG A 52 1.60 8.66 7.77
CA ARG A 52 2.80 7.83 7.97
C ARG A 52 2.51 6.63 8.87
N TYR A 53 1.91 6.84 10.02
CA TYR A 53 1.57 5.76 10.95
C TYR A 53 0.55 4.78 10.36
N GLY A 54 -0.40 5.27 9.55
CA GLY A 54 -1.37 4.43 8.85
C GLY A 54 -0.77 3.46 7.81
N LYS A 55 0.47 3.70 7.38
CA LYS A 55 1.23 2.78 6.52
C LYS A 55 2.12 1.82 7.31
N GLY A 56 2.30 2.06 8.61
CA GLY A 56 3.29 1.41 9.44
C GLY A 56 4.66 2.07 9.36
N LEU A 57 5.45 1.92 10.43
CA LEU A 57 6.81 2.45 10.52
C LEU A 57 7.76 1.37 11.03
N ASN A 58 9.02 1.43 10.58
CA ASN A 58 10.06 0.57 11.12
C ASN A 58 10.47 1.03 12.52
N PHE A 59 10.26 0.17 13.49
CA PHE A 59 10.55 0.45 14.90
C PHE A 59 12.03 0.69 15.18
N GLU A 60 12.95 0.16 14.37
CA GLU A 60 14.39 0.34 14.55
C GLU A 60 14.82 1.80 14.36
N TYR A 61 14.02 2.60 13.67
CA TYR A 61 14.33 4.02 13.46
C TYR A 61 13.81 4.93 14.58
N THR A 62 12.95 4.44 15.46
CA THR A 62 12.34 5.25 16.53
C THR A 62 13.39 5.88 17.44
N ASP A 63 14.33 5.08 17.96
CA ASP A 63 15.41 5.57 18.82
C ASP A 63 16.36 6.52 18.05
N LYS A 64 16.68 6.19 16.79
CA LYS A 64 17.52 7.04 15.94
C LYS A 64 16.86 8.39 15.67
N ALA A 65 15.55 8.40 15.39
CA ALA A 65 14.79 9.62 15.17
C ALA A 65 14.73 10.49 16.41
N LEU A 66 14.48 9.89 17.58
CA LEU A 66 14.48 10.57 18.86
C LEU A 66 15.84 11.26 19.13
N ARG A 67 16.94 10.51 19.01
CA ARG A 67 18.29 11.07 19.18
C ARG A 67 18.60 12.19 18.20
N ARG A 68 18.13 12.05 16.95
CA ARG A 68 18.32 13.09 15.95
C ARG A 68 17.53 14.35 16.28
N ALA A 69 16.28 14.21 16.75
CA ALA A 69 15.48 15.35 17.21
C ALA A 69 16.15 16.07 18.39
N CYS A 70 16.60 15.34 19.41
CA CYS A 70 17.34 15.90 20.54
C CYS A 70 18.59 16.68 20.08
N TYR A 71 19.40 16.08 19.21
CA TYR A 71 20.59 16.75 18.67
C TYR A 71 20.24 18.06 17.92
N LEU A 72 19.15 18.09 17.18
CA LEU A 72 18.74 19.28 16.45
C LEU A 72 18.25 20.38 17.42
N LEU A 73 17.56 20.01 18.47
CA LEU A 73 17.12 20.96 19.52
C LEU A 73 18.32 21.55 20.26
N GLU A 74 19.30 20.75 20.63
CA GLU A 74 20.54 21.25 21.24
C GLU A 74 21.25 22.23 20.29
N LYS A 75 21.39 21.85 19.02
CA LYS A 75 22.14 22.63 18.04
C LYS A 75 21.49 23.94 17.63
N TYR A 76 20.15 23.97 17.49
CA TYR A 76 19.45 25.10 16.88
C TYR A 76 18.56 25.88 17.86
N ALA A 77 18.16 25.25 18.98
CA ALA A 77 17.31 25.88 19.98
C ALA A 77 18.00 26.06 21.35
N ASN A 78 19.31 25.74 21.44
CA ASN A 78 20.07 25.75 22.70
C ASN A 78 19.39 24.95 23.82
N ALA A 79 18.68 23.88 23.47
CA ALA A 79 17.98 23.05 24.44
C ALA A 79 18.98 22.22 25.28
N GLN A 80 18.63 21.95 26.52
CA GLN A 80 19.33 21.00 27.36
C GLN A 80 18.57 19.66 27.34
N VAL A 81 19.18 18.63 26.76
CA VAL A 81 18.57 17.29 26.71
C VAL A 81 18.85 16.54 28.00
N LEU A 82 17.79 16.00 28.62
CA LEU A 82 17.90 15.14 29.79
C LEU A 82 18.31 13.72 29.36
N THR A 83 18.97 12.99 30.26
CA THR A 83 19.61 11.70 29.96
C THR A 83 18.65 10.52 29.98
N ASP A 84 17.51 10.62 30.63
CA ASP A 84 16.60 9.50 30.85
C ASP A 84 15.52 9.40 29.76
N VAL A 85 15.27 8.15 29.33
CA VAL A 85 14.23 7.84 28.35
C VAL A 85 13.26 6.80 28.93
N VAL A 86 11.99 7.16 29.02
CA VAL A 86 10.95 6.20 29.40
C VAL A 86 10.57 5.38 28.18
N LYS A 87 10.68 4.06 28.27
CA LYS A 87 10.36 3.13 27.16
C LYS A 87 9.19 2.23 27.51
N TYR A 88 8.26 2.10 26.57
CA TYR A 88 7.21 1.11 26.57
C TYR A 88 7.25 0.37 25.24
N ASP A 89 7.80 -0.84 25.22
CA ASP A 89 8.07 -1.59 23.99
C ASP A 89 7.32 -2.92 24.00
N LYS A 90 6.32 -3.04 23.12
CA LYS A 90 5.56 -4.26 22.85
C LYS A 90 5.58 -4.65 21.37
N VAL A 91 6.53 -4.10 20.62
CA VAL A 91 6.63 -4.37 19.18
C VAL A 91 7.07 -5.82 18.93
N ASP A 92 6.40 -6.49 18.00
CA ASP A 92 6.86 -7.80 17.53
C ASP A 92 8.18 -7.63 16.75
N LYS A 93 9.21 -8.30 17.26
CA LYS A 93 10.57 -8.28 16.70
C LYS A 93 10.92 -9.55 15.93
N THR A 94 9.95 -10.36 15.59
CA THR A 94 10.15 -11.60 14.84
C THR A 94 10.85 -11.28 13.51
N ILE A 95 11.89 -12.06 13.21
CA ILE A 95 12.61 -11.98 11.94
C ILE A 95 11.85 -12.81 10.91
N LYS A 96 11.50 -12.20 9.80
CA LYS A 96 10.88 -12.89 8.67
C LYS A 96 11.96 -13.39 7.71
N THR A 97 11.90 -14.66 7.33
CA THR A 97 12.82 -15.29 6.35
C THR A 97 12.04 -16.01 5.27
N VAL A 98 12.64 -16.09 4.07
CA VAL A 98 12.10 -16.85 2.93
C VAL A 98 13.18 -17.78 2.42
N GLU A 99 12.83 -19.05 2.19
CA GLU A 99 13.73 -20.04 1.60
C GLU A 99 13.25 -20.40 0.19
N PHE A 100 14.18 -20.44 -0.78
CA PHE A 100 13.90 -20.76 -2.18
C PHE A 100 15.16 -21.21 -2.91
N SER A 101 14.98 -21.84 -4.07
CA SER A 101 16.04 -22.12 -5.04
C SER A 101 16.00 -21.13 -6.21
N ALA A 102 17.10 -21.02 -6.96
CA ALA A 102 17.12 -20.22 -8.17
C ALA A 102 16.09 -20.70 -9.21
N GLU A 103 15.81 -22.00 -9.24
CA GLU A 103 14.79 -22.58 -10.12
C GLU A 103 13.38 -22.09 -9.76
N ASP A 104 13.08 -21.95 -8.47
CA ASP A 104 11.76 -21.45 -8.02
C ASP A 104 11.52 -20.01 -8.49
N ILE A 105 12.51 -19.13 -8.34
CA ILE A 105 12.45 -17.75 -8.85
C ILE A 105 12.30 -17.72 -10.37
N ASN A 106 13.14 -18.50 -11.07
CA ASN A 106 13.11 -18.56 -12.52
C ASN A 106 11.78 -19.07 -13.07
N LYS A 107 11.15 -20.02 -12.37
CA LYS A 107 9.81 -20.52 -12.72
C LYS A 107 8.74 -19.45 -12.56
N LEU A 108 8.80 -18.64 -11.50
CA LEU A 108 7.86 -17.54 -11.27
C LEU A 108 8.02 -16.42 -12.31
N LEU A 109 9.25 -16.04 -12.63
CA LEU A 109 9.56 -14.98 -13.58
C LEU A 109 9.48 -15.42 -15.05
N GLY A 110 9.51 -16.72 -15.33
CA GLY A 110 9.49 -17.27 -16.67
C GLY A 110 10.78 -17.07 -17.47
N ILE A 111 11.90 -16.82 -16.79
CA ILE A 111 13.22 -16.59 -17.40
C ILE A 111 14.31 -17.37 -16.64
N LYS A 112 15.56 -17.28 -17.11
CA LYS A 112 16.72 -17.88 -16.44
C LYS A 112 17.67 -16.77 -15.98
N ILE A 113 17.57 -16.44 -14.69
CA ILE A 113 18.53 -15.59 -13.98
C ILE A 113 19.54 -16.53 -13.31
N SER A 114 20.83 -16.21 -13.38
CA SER A 114 21.85 -16.98 -12.70
C SER A 114 21.81 -16.77 -11.18
N GLU A 115 22.35 -17.72 -10.42
CA GLU A 115 22.45 -17.58 -8.96
C GLU A 115 23.32 -16.39 -8.56
N ASP A 116 24.36 -16.10 -9.34
CA ASP A 116 25.25 -14.96 -9.08
C ASP A 116 24.58 -13.62 -9.34
N ASP A 117 23.74 -13.53 -10.37
CA ASP A 117 22.91 -12.35 -10.61
C ASP A 117 21.90 -12.18 -9.46
N MET A 118 21.27 -13.27 -8.99
CA MET A 118 20.36 -13.18 -7.83
C MET A 118 21.06 -12.70 -6.56
N LYS A 119 22.27 -13.22 -6.29
CA LYS A 119 23.10 -12.76 -5.16
C LYS A 119 23.44 -11.28 -5.28
N PHE A 120 23.79 -10.85 -6.49
CA PHE A 120 24.09 -9.46 -6.79
C PHE A 120 22.89 -8.55 -6.54
N GLU A 121 21.70 -8.92 -7.03
CA GLU A 121 20.48 -8.11 -6.84
C GLU A 121 20.03 -8.08 -5.38
N LEU A 122 20.12 -9.19 -4.66
CA LEU A 122 19.85 -9.22 -3.20
C LEU A 122 20.84 -8.32 -2.44
N GLY A 123 22.11 -8.30 -2.85
CA GLY A 123 23.11 -7.39 -2.28
C GLY A 123 22.80 -5.91 -2.53
N ARG A 124 22.34 -5.56 -3.74
CA ARG A 124 21.91 -4.18 -4.07
C ARG A 124 20.72 -3.71 -3.23
N LEU A 125 19.86 -4.64 -2.83
CA LEU A 125 18.71 -4.37 -1.95
C LEU A 125 19.09 -4.35 -0.47
N ASP A 126 20.33 -4.67 -0.15
CA ASP A 126 20.80 -4.85 1.23
C ASP A 126 19.93 -5.88 1.98
N PHE A 127 19.61 -6.99 1.31
CA PHE A 127 18.96 -8.15 1.89
C PHE A 127 20.05 -9.13 2.37
N ALA A 128 20.07 -9.41 3.66
CA ALA A 128 20.94 -10.45 4.19
C ALA A 128 20.43 -11.82 3.72
N TYR A 129 21.34 -12.65 3.25
CA TYR A 129 21.03 -14.02 2.83
C TYR A 129 22.11 -15.02 3.20
N GLU A 130 21.71 -16.25 3.40
CA GLU A 130 22.56 -17.44 3.47
C GLU A 130 22.33 -18.23 2.17
N TYR A 131 23.40 -18.79 1.60
CA TYR A 131 23.32 -19.63 0.42
C TYR A 131 24.06 -20.93 0.68
N GLN A 132 23.32 -22.05 0.64
CA GLN A 132 23.88 -23.39 0.86
C GLN A 132 23.13 -24.41 0.00
N ASP A 133 23.83 -25.33 -0.63
CA ASP A 133 23.29 -26.46 -1.39
C ASP A 133 22.23 -26.06 -2.44
N GLY A 134 22.47 -24.94 -3.15
CA GLY A 134 21.56 -24.46 -4.19
C GLY A 134 20.32 -23.70 -3.65
N LYS A 135 20.24 -23.47 -2.35
CA LYS A 135 19.13 -22.77 -1.70
C LYS A 135 19.55 -21.45 -1.09
N PHE A 136 18.72 -20.48 -1.27
CA PHE A 136 18.77 -19.18 -0.59
C PHE A 136 17.89 -19.20 0.63
N LYS A 137 18.36 -18.61 1.72
CA LYS A 137 17.57 -18.22 2.87
C LYS A 137 17.72 -16.73 3.06
N VAL A 138 16.75 -15.96 2.62
CA VAL A 138 16.78 -14.51 2.64
C VAL A 138 16.10 -13.99 3.87
N THR A 139 16.76 -13.06 4.57
CA THR A 139 16.17 -12.33 5.70
C THR A 139 15.55 -11.03 5.19
N ILE A 140 14.26 -10.84 5.43
CA ILE A 140 13.55 -9.64 5.03
C ILE A 140 13.95 -8.50 5.97
N PRO A 141 14.54 -7.39 5.45
CA PRO A 141 14.88 -6.25 6.27
C PRO A 141 13.64 -5.62 6.88
N ARG A 142 13.68 -5.27 8.15
CA ARG A 142 12.53 -4.70 8.86
C ARG A 142 12.03 -3.37 8.32
N ARG A 143 12.84 -2.66 7.54
CA ARG A 143 12.43 -1.46 6.81
C ARG A 143 11.44 -1.75 5.67
N ARG A 144 11.41 -3.00 5.17
CA ARG A 144 10.52 -3.45 4.11
C ARG A 144 9.24 -4.03 4.73
N LEU A 145 8.37 -3.12 5.16
CA LEU A 145 7.06 -3.47 5.74
C LEU A 145 6.05 -3.94 4.69
N ASP A 146 6.37 -3.73 3.44
CA ASP A 146 5.61 -4.08 2.24
C ASP A 146 5.84 -5.53 1.78
N ILE A 147 6.90 -6.17 2.25
CA ILE A 147 7.27 -7.54 1.89
C ILE A 147 6.78 -8.52 2.96
N ASP A 148 5.99 -9.47 2.55
CA ASP A 148 5.65 -10.63 3.35
C ASP A 148 6.60 -11.81 3.09
N PRO A 149 6.68 -12.82 3.98
CA PRO A 149 7.59 -13.95 3.83
C PRO A 149 7.12 -14.94 2.74
N TYR A 150 6.86 -14.41 1.54
CA TYR A 150 6.47 -15.18 0.36
C TYR A 150 7.52 -15.06 -0.74
N ILE A 151 7.76 -16.16 -1.41
CA ILE A 151 8.72 -16.22 -2.52
C ILE A 151 8.38 -15.25 -3.66
N ASN A 152 7.09 -14.97 -3.87
CA ASN A 152 6.61 -14.08 -4.93
C ASN A 152 7.13 -12.66 -4.74
N ASP A 153 7.16 -12.16 -3.50
CA ASP A 153 7.64 -10.82 -3.19
C ASP A 153 9.16 -10.71 -3.43
N ILE A 154 9.90 -11.78 -3.11
CA ILE A 154 11.34 -11.83 -3.42
C ILE A 154 11.59 -11.96 -4.93
N ALA A 155 10.76 -12.73 -5.64
CA ALA A 155 10.86 -12.83 -7.10
C ALA A 155 10.57 -11.48 -7.77
N GLU A 156 9.60 -10.72 -7.27
CA GLU A 156 9.33 -9.35 -7.74
C GLU A 156 10.57 -8.45 -7.56
N GLU A 157 11.18 -8.46 -6.38
CA GLU A 157 12.34 -7.64 -6.09
C GLU A 157 13.54 -7.97 -6.99
N ILE A 158 13.83 -9.26 -7.16
CA ILE A 158 14.90 -9.72 -8.06
C ILE A 158 14.56 -9.33 -9.51
N GLY A 159 13.36 -9.61 -9.99
CA GLY A 159 12.93 -9.32 -11.36
C GLY A 159 12.92 -7.82 -11.67
N ARG A 160 12.52 -7.00 -10.72
CA ARG A 160 12.49 -5.55 -10.84
C ARG A 160 13.89 -4.95 -11.03
N LEU A 161 14.87 -5.42 -10.28
CA LEU A 161 16.24 -4.93 -10.35
C LEU A 161 17.03 -5.55 -11.52
N TYR A 162 16.77 -6.82 -11.85
CA TYR A 162 17.29 -7.45 -13.06
C TYR A 162 16.84 -6.73 -14.32
N GLY A 163 15.65 -6.12 -14.26
CA GLY A 163 15.05 -5.27 -15.29
C GLY A 163 13.99 -5.97 -16.10
N TYR A 164 12.77 -5.45 -16.08
CA TYR A 164 11.63 -5.99 -16.81
C TYR A 164 11.85 -6.05 -18.32
N GLN A 165 12.69 -5.18 -18.87
CA GLN A 165 13.09 -5.23 -20.29
C GLN A 165 13.83 -6.51 -20.69
N ASN A 166 14.43 -7.22 -19.73
CA ASN A 166 15.10 -8.49 -19.95
C ASN A 166 14.14 -9.69 -19.88
N LEU A 167 12.89 -9.46 -19.48
CA LEU A 167 11.86 -10.50 -19.43
C LEU A 167 11.28 -10.73 -20.82
N VAL A 168 11.59 -11.88 -21.41
CA VAL A 168 11.09 -12.24 -22.73
C VAL A 168 9.71 -12.86 -22.60
N SER A 169 8.72 -12.23 -23.21
CA SER A 169 7.34 -12.71 -23.24
C SER A 169 7.24 -14.00 -24.04
N THR A 170 6.61 -15.03 -23.47
CA THR A 170 6.35 -16.30 -24.16
C THR A 170 4.85 -16.55 -24.26
N LEU A 171 4.41 -17.09 -25.40
CA LEU A 171 3.03 -17.49 -25.57
C LEU A 171 2.78 -18.85 -24.86
N PRO A 172 1.67 -19.00 -24.14
CA PRO A 172 1.31 -20.27 -23.57
C PRO A 172 1.05 -21.31 -24.66
N VAL A 173 1.57 -22.51 -24.48
CA VAL A 173 1.25 -23.66 -25.34
C VAL A 173 -0.06 -24.28 -24.86
N VAL A 174 -1.14 -23.94 -25.52
CA VAL A 174 -2.49 -24.45 -25.19
C VAL A 174 -3.16 -25.02 -26.45
N PRO A 175 -4.03 -26.02 -26.32
CA PRO A 175 -4.83 -26.49 -27.45
C PRO A 175 -5.67 -25.36 -28.03
N ILE A 176 -5.64 -25.21 -29.34
CA ILE A 176 -6.51 -24.23 -30.03
C ILE A 176 -7.96 -24.67 -29.84
N ARG A 177 -8.75 -23.81 -29.21
CA ARG A 177 -10.19 -23.98 -29.11
C ARG A 177 -10.89 -22.86 -29.87
N LYS A 178 -11.94 -23.21 -30.63
CA LYS A 178 -12.77 -22.20 -31.27
C LYS A 178 -13.48 -21.40 -30.18
N GLY A 179 -13.18 -20.10 -30.11
CA GLY A 179 -13.90 -19.17 -29.25
C GLY A 179 -15.24 -18.80 -29.87
N GLU A 180 -16.30 -18.81 -29.08
CA GLU A 180 -17.62 -18.36 -29.51
C GLU A 180 -18.26 -17.54 -28.37
N TYR A 181 -18.97 -16.48 -28.78
CA TYR A 181 -19.86 -15.77 -27.85
C TYR A 181 -21.13 -16.58 -27.64
N ILE A 182 -21.50 -16.84 -26.41
CA ILE A 182 -22.71 -17.59 -26.04
C ILE A 182 -23.73 -16.67 -25.34
N GLY A 183 -25.01 -17.05 -25.41
CA GLY A 183 -26.10 -16.37 -24.72
C GLY A 183 -26.19 -14.89 -25.08
N ASP A 184 -26.45 -14.06 -24.07
CA ASP A 184 -26.67 -12.63 -24.20
C ASP A 184 -25.49 -11.88 -24.82
N VAL A 185 -24.26 -12.32 -24.58
CA VAL A 185 -23.06 -11.69 -25.14
C VAL A 185 -23.08 -11.75 -26.65
N LYS A 186 -23.53 -12.85 -27.24
CA LYS A 186 -23.70 -13.03 -28.71
C LYS A 186 -24.67 -11.99 -29.26
N TYR A 187 -25.84 -11.89 -28.66
CA TYR A 187 -26.87 -10.95 -29.10
C TYR A 187 -26.43 -9.50 -28.93
N ARG A 188 -25.89 -9.13 -27.80
CA ARG A 188 -25.34 -7.78 -27.54
C ARG A 188 -24.32 -7.38 -28.61
N LYS A 189 -23.41 -8.27 -28.98
CA LYS A 189 -22.41 -8.02 -30.03
C LYS A 189 -23.06 -7.83 -31.40
N GLN A 190 -24.09 -8.63 -31.74
CA GLN A 190 -24.82 -8.49 -32.98
C GLN A 190 -25.60 -7.16 -33.06
N VAL A 191 -26.29 -6.79 -31.97
CA VAL A 191 -27.03 -5.53 -31.86
C VAL A 191 -26.08 -4.34 -31.95
N SER A 192 -25.01 -4.33 -31.18
CA SER A 192 -24.00 -3.26 -31.21
C SER A 192 -23.39 -3.09 -32.62
N LYS A 193 -23.05 -4.22 -33.28
CA LYS A 193 -22.57 -4.17 -34.68
C LYS A 193 -23.61 -3.55 -35.62
N ARG A 194 -24.88 -3.93 -35.47
CA ARG A 194 -25.97 -3.42 -36.33
C ARG A 194 -26.21 -1.92 -36.10
N LEU A 195 -26.26 -1.49 -34.83
CA LEU A 195 -26.47 -0.07 -34.52
C LEU A 195 -25.33 0.80 -35.05
N ARG A 196 -24.07 0.35 -34.88
CA ARG A 196 -22.92 1.07 -35.44
C ARG A 196 -22.98 1.17 -36.97
N SER A 197 -23.44 0.12 -37.66
CA SER A 197 -23.62 0.16 -39.13
C SER A 197 -24.75 1.11 -39.59
N LEU A 198 -25.65 1.50 -38.69
CA LEU A 198 -26.69 2.50 -38.91
C LEU A 198 -26.23 3.94 -38.54
N GLY A 199 -24.95 4.13 -38.21
CA GLY A 199 -24.37 5.44 -37.90
C GLY A 199 -24.43 5.85 -36.44
N LEU A 200 -24.82 4.95 -35.51
CA LEU A 200 -24.83 5.23 -34.09
C LEU A 200 -23.43 4.98 -33.47
N ASN A 201 -23.04 5.79 -32.50
CA ASN A 201 -21.83 5.62 -31.75
C ASN A 201 -22.12 4.89 -30.44
N GLU A 202 -21.25 3.95 -30.06
CA GLU A 202 -21.31 3.29 -28.76
C GLU A 202 -20.64 4.20 -27.71
N ALA A 203 -21.35 4.54 -26.62
CA ALA A 203 -20.85 5.32 -25.52
C ALA A 203 -20.82 4.48 -24.25
N LYS A 204 -19.77 4.66 -23.46
CA LYS A 204 -19.69 4.16 -22.08
C LYS A 204 -19.80 5.35 -21.16
N THR A 205 -20.86 5.38 -20.38
CA THR A 205 -21.11 6.42 -19.39
C THR A 205 -20.63 5.97 -18.01
N TYR A 206 -20.55 6.91 -17.07
CA TYR A 206 -20.33 6.57 -15.68
C TYR A 206 -21.54 5.82 -15.12
N THR A 207 -21.26 4.76 -14.35
CA THR A 207 -22.28 3.99 -13.62
C THR A 207 -22.74 4.74 -12.36
N LEU A 208 -21.84 5.57 -11.80
CA LEU A 208 -22.08 6.36 -10.61
C LEU A 208 -22.33 7.80 -11.03
N VAL A 209 -23.51 8.31 -10.71
CA VAL A 209 -23.94 9.67 -11.08
C VAL A 209 -24.63 10.34 -9.91
N SER A 210 -24.73 11.68 -9.93
CA SER A 210 -25.46 12.42 -8.89
C SER A 210 -26.97 12.08 -8.93
N PRO A 211 -27.68 12.23 -7.80
CA PRO A 211 -29.11 11.99 -7.71
C PRO A 211 -29.94 12.76 -8.76
N ASP A 212 -29.50 13.96 -9.13
CA ASP A 212 -30.20 14.80 -10.12
C ASP A 212 -29.94 14.31 -11.54
N MET A 213 -28.70 13.92 -11.86
CA MET A 213 -28.38 13.26 -13.13
C MET A 213 -29.18 11.98 -13.33
N ALA A 214 -29.38 11.20 -12.28
CA ALA A 214 -30.15 9.95 -12.32
C ALA A 214 -31.65 10.17 -12.61
N LYS A 215 -32.19 11.37 -12.39
CA LYS A 215 -33.60 11.71 -12.69
C LYS A 215 -33.83 12.10 -14.15
N LEU A 216 -32.82 12.65 -14.84
CA LEU A 216 -32.98 13.27 -16.16
C LEU A 216 -33.53 12.34 -17.23
N PHE A 217 -33.18 11.05 -17.23
CA PHE A 217 -33.57 10.07 -18.25
C PHE A 217 -34.19 8.80 -17.66
N ASN A 218 -34.78 8.88 -16.48
CA ASN A 218 -35.44 7.73 -15.84
C ASN A 218 -36.93 7.70 -16.19
N TYR A 219 -37.25 7.24 -17.42
CA TYR A 219 -38.62 7.15 -17.92
C TYR A 219 -39.47 6.05 -17.27
N GLU A 220 -38.84 5.01 -16.72
CA GLU A 220 -39.52 3.84 -16.19
C GLU A 220 -39.63 3.82 -14.67
N ASN A 221 -39.21 4.86 -13.99
CA ASN A 221 -39.22 4.97 -12.51
C ASN A 221 -38.58 3.76 -11.79
N LYS A 222 -37.58 3.16 -12.42
CA LYS A 222 -36.86 2.01 -11.85
C LYS A 222 -36.19 2.38 -10.54
N GLU A 223 -36.18 1.43 -9.60
CA GLU A 223 -35.49 1.59 -8.32
C GLU A 223 -34.00 1.91 -8.54
N LYS A 224 -33.54 2.90 -7.80
CA LYS A 224 -32.15 3.34 -7.80
C LYS A 224 -31.43 2.73 -6.61
N VAL A 225 -30.26 2.18 -6.82
CA VAL A 225 -29.38 1.78 -5.73
C VAL A 225 -28.65 3.03 -5.22
N VAL A 226 -28.91 3.43 -3.99
CA VAL A 226 -28.28 4.57 -3.33
C VAL A 226 -27.13 4.06 -2.46
N LEU A 227 -25.93 4.58 -2.65
CA LEU A 227 -24.78 4.24 -1.80
C LEU A 227 -24.91 4.90 -0.42
N PRO A 228 -24.32 4.29 0.64
CA PRO A 228 -24.35 4.85 2.00
C PRO A 228 -23.79 6.27 2.08
N ALA A 229 -24.27 7.03 3.06
CA ALA A 229 -24.12 8.49 3.20
C ALA A 229 -22.68 9.06 3.21
N PHE A 230 -21.66 8.27 3.49
CA PHE A 230 -20.27 8.72 3.41
C PHE A 230 -19.75 8.92 1.97
N LEU A 231 -20.54 8.49 0.97
CA LEU A 231 -20.33 8.76 -0.46
C LEU A 231 -21.46 9.66 -1.01
N ASN A 232 -21.73 10.75 -0.34
CA ASN A 232 -22.88 11.63 -0.56
C ASN A 232 -23.12 12.17 -1.99
N TRP A 233 -22.29 11.80 -2.95
CA TRP A 233 -22.32 12.37 -4.31
C TRP A 233 -22.67 11.34 -5.40
N VAL A 234 -22.99 10.10 -5.03
CA VAL A 234 -23.06 9.06 -6.07
C VAL A 234 -24.29 8.17 -5.91
N THR A 235 -25.10 8.13 -6.94
CA THR A 235 -26.21 7.17 -7.12
C THR A 235 -25.84 6.19 -8.21
N ILE A 236 -25.96 4.88 -7.94
CA ILE A 236 -25.84 3.85 -8.98
C ILE A 236 -27.18 3.77 -9.72
N VAL A 237 -27.18 3.97 -11.04
CA VAL A 237 -28.28 3.62 -11.90
C VAL A 237 -27.91 2.33 -12.63
N SER A 238 -28.58 1.23 -12.30
CA SER A 238 -28.54 0.02 -13.14
C SER A 238 -29.38 0.30 -14.38
N LEU A 239 -28.76 0.30 -15.54
CA LEU A 239 -29.42 0.22 -16.83
C LEU A 239 -29.82 -1.22 -17.14
#